data_f45b67023ec96a149e15e102507c82d5
#
_entry.id   f45b67023ec96a149e15e102507c82d5
#
_cell.length_a   1.000
_cell.length_b   1.000
_cell.length_c   1.000
_cell.angle_alpha   90.00
_cell.angle_beta   90.00
_cell.angle_gamma   90.00
#
_symmetry.space_group_name_H-M   'P 1'
#
loop_
_entity.id
_entity.type
_entity.pdbx_description
1 polymer ?
#
loop_
_entity_poly.entity_id
_entity_poly.type
_entity_poly.pdbx_seq_one_letter_code
_entity_poly.pdbx_strand_id
1 'polypeptide(L)'
;MRLLLAGLLSAFLAAAPPSANDCVACHDIDLAKFATTKHGSMGCTDCHSSITRLPHADKPAPVNCADCHADQVKAYKKSVHGVAKQNGMTDAATCASCHGPAHAILGASDPASKVAKKNLADTCGTCHSNPNFLSKHQIPFVKPVEAYRLSVHGREVAKGNAAAASCSDCHGSHDILASRDPQAKVNRANVADTCGVCHPDIQAAYADSIHGLALKRGSKDSPTCTTCHGEHDILAPSEAGSLVNAARVSATTCGRCHGDERLNTRYGFGDKVPAYQDSFHGLAVRGGGKSAANCASCHGVHNILPSADSRSTVNPANLAQTCGKCHPGAGEKLAAAPIHVRTATMTEHVSVRWIRLAYLVLIPLTIGFMLLHNFLDWLAKLRRGPHHGATHEGFPRMNLTFRITHGMVIVSFISLVITGFALKFPESAWVKLFQSFDPDSSLRGVVHRVAAVVMMAGTVFHFVHLALSKRDRIILVELLPSWQDAKDIFNMFRFNLGLIKERPTFGMFGYPEKMEYWAFMWGTVVMAVTGVLLWAENWSLRHFPKWVLDAATAAHWYEAILATLSILVWHWYLVIFDPDVYPMDLAWLNGKASADHMRETRPEYYRKTIEKHGTQHHDA
;
A
#
# COMPACT_ATOMS: atom_id res chain seq x y z
N MET A 1 51.73 104.94 -15.62
CA MET A 1 50.28 104.96 -15.40
C MET A 1 49.81 103.54 -15.27
N ARG A 2 49.67 103.07 -14.04
CA ARG A 2 49.33 101.67 -13.69
C ARG A 2 47.86 101.61 -13.36
N LEU A 3 47.08 100.82 -14.09
CA LEU A 3 45.70 100.44 -13.72
C LEU A 3 45.73 99.09 -13.10
N LEU A 4 45.21 99.02 -11.89
CA LEU A 4 44.94 97.82 -11.11
C LEU A 4 43.64 97.19 -11.63
N LEU A 5 43.74 95.93 -12.05
CA LEU A 5 42.56 95.06 -12.26
C LEU A 5 42.42 94.18 -11.04
N ALA A 6 41.41 94.41 -10.23
CA ALA A 6 40.96 93.48 -9.18
C ALA A 6 40.04 92.46 -9.74
N GLY A 7 40.54 91.23 -9.87
CA GLY A 7 39.71 90.08 -10.24
C GLY A 7 39.03 89.50 -8.99
N LEU A 8 37.69 89.55 -8.99
CA LEU A 8 36.84 88.81 -8.03
C LEU A 8 36.83 87.31 -8.37
N LEU A 9 37.60 86.56 -7.57
CA LEU A 9 37.48 85.09 -7.58
C LEU A 9 36.29 84.72 -6.69
N SER A 10 35.10 84.49 -7.27
CA SER A 10 33.95 83.87 -6.57
C SER A 10 34.24 82.38 -6.39
N ALA A 11 34.71 81.97 -5.25
CA ALA A 11 34.83 80.59 -4.85
C ALA A 11 33.38 80.04 -4.63
N PHE A 12 32.92 79.25 -5.56
CA PHE A 12 31.78 78.37 -5.30
C PHE A 12 32.20 77.36 -4.25
N LEU A 13 31.87 77.63 -2.97
CA LEU A 13 31.90 76.62 -1.94
C LEU A 13 30.76 75.65 -2.27
N ALA A 14 31.07 74.51 -2.92
CA ALA A 14 30.17 73.38 -2.99
C ALA A 14 29.92 72.97 -1.53
N ALA A 15 28.69 73.11 -1.06
CA ALA A 15 28.33 72.65 0.26
C ALA A 15 28.61 71.16 0.35
N ALA A 16 29.31 70.75 1.39
CA ALA A 16 29.52 69.31 1.60
C ALA A 16 28.16 68.56 1.65
N PRO A 17 28.11 67.37 1.13
CA PRO A 17 26.86 66.60 1.18
C PRO A 17 26.45 66.40 2.64
N PRO A 18 25.09 66.35 2.92
CA PRO A 18 24.59 66.17 4.28
C PRO A 18 25.16 64.93 4.96
N SER A 19 25.55 64.99 6.20
CA SER A 19 26.06 63.88 6.99
C SER A 19 24.91 63.02 7.57
N ALA A 20 25.20 61.83 8.01
CA ALA A 20 24.18 60.93 8.66
C ALA A 20 23.56 61.60 9.91
N ASN A 21 24.36 62.37 10.68
CA ASN A 21 23.90 63.08 11.87
C ASN A 21 22.90 64.20 11.54
N ASP A 22 23.05 64.83 10.40
CA ASP A 22 22.11 65.84 9.94
C ASP A 22 20.73 65.24 9.59
N CYS A 23 20.72 64.01 9.08
CA CYS A 23 19.49 63.30 8.72
C CYS A 23 18.72 62.85 9.97
N VAL A 24 19.38 62.27 10.98
CA VAL A 24 18.71 61.76 12.20
C VAL A 24 18.24 62.87 13.13
N ALA A 25 18.65 64.13 12.89
CA ALA A 25 18.04 65.26 13.58
C ALA A 25 16.54 65.42 13.30
N CYS A 26 16.04 64.89 12.17
CA CYS A 26 14.65 64.97 11.75
C CYS A 26 14.03 63.61 11.51
N HIS A 27 14.83 62.57 11.23
CA HIS A 27 14.34 61.21 10.94
C HIS A 27 14.67 60.24 12.07
N ASP A 28 13.70 59.46 12.51
CA ASP A 28 13.87 58.40 13.50
C ASP A 28 14.52 57.16 12.85
N ILE A 29 15.86 57.21 12.75
CA ILE A 29 16.70 56.13 12.20
C ILE A 29 17.77 55.78 13.23
N ASP A 30 17.79 54.52 13.66
CA ASP A 30 18.83 53.96 14.53
C ASP A 30 20.12 53.74 13.73
N LEU A 31 21.06 54.71 13.82
CA LEU A 31 22.35 54.64 13.14
C LEU A 31 23.22 53.47 13.61
N ALA A 32 23.12 53.07 14.89
CA ALA A 32 23.89 51.93 15.40
C ALA A 32 23.42 50.63 14.76
N LYS A 33 22.11 50.47 14.65
CA LYS A 33 21.50 49.36 13.96
C LYS A 33 21.78 49.39 12.44
N PHE A 34 21.66 50.56 11.82
CA PHE A 34 21.98 50.70 10.39
C PHE A 34 23.44 50.31 10.09
N ALA A 35 24.38 50.71 10.94
CA ALA A 35 25.79 50.36 10.78
C ALA A 35 26.08 48.86 10.78
N THR A 36 25.19 48.04 11.36
CA THR A 36 25.32 46.58 11.35
C THR A 36 24.75 45.93 10.07
N THR A 37 24.08 46.70 9.22
CA THR A 37 23.49 46.20 7.96
C THR A 37 24.52 46.06 6.85
N LYS A 38 24.12 45.42 5.73
CA LYS A 38 24.96 45.30 4.53
C LYS A 38 25.27 46.66 3.89
N HIS A 39 24.42 47.67 4.11
CA HIS A 39 24.59 49.03 3.61
C HIS A 39 25.12 49.99 4.68
N GLY A 40 25.45 49.50 5.87
CA GLY A 40 25.84 50.31 7.03
C GLY A 40 27.07 51.18 6.86
N SER A 41 27.93 50.90 5.87
CA SER A 41 29.08 51.72 5.51
C SER A 41 28.78 52.82 4.47
N MET A 42 27.54 52.86 3.95
CA MET A 42 27.13 53.85 2.94
C MET A 42 26.55 55.09 3.59
N GLY A 43 26.73 56.24 2.93
CA GLY A 43 26.08 57.50 3.31
C GLY A 43 24.59 57.48 2.95
N CYS A 44 23.81 58.28 3.66
CA CYS A 44 22.38 58.38 3.39
C CYS A 44 22.09 58.84 1.95
N THR A 45 22.88 59.76 1.42
CA THR A 45 22.78 60.33 0.08
C THR A 45 23.24 59.37 -1.02
N ASP A 46 23.93 58.27 -0.71
CA ASP A 46 24.29 57.24 -1.70
C ASP A 46 23.02 56.53 -2.22
N CYS A 47 22.01 56.40 -1.36
CA CYS A 47 20.70 55.87 -1.72
C CYS A 47 19.67 56.97 -2.02
N HIS A 48 19.67 58.05 -1.21
CA HIS A 48 18.80 59.21 -1.35
C HIS A 48 19.45 60.31 -2.20
N SER A 49 19.93 59.94 -3.38
CA SER A 49 20.77 60.82 -4.25
C SER A 49 20.06 62.10 -4.72
N SER A 50 18.74 62.15 -4.64
CA SER A 50 17.97 63.38 -4.94
C SER A 50 18.07 64.45 -3.84
N ILE A 51 18.61 64.11 -2.65
CA ILE A 51 18.74 65.02 -1.51
C ILE A 51 20.14 65.66 -1.56
N THR A 52 20.21 66.84 -2.14
CA THR A 52 21.47 67.61 -2.31
C THR A 52 21.63 68.71 -1.29
N ARG A 53 20.59 69.07 -0.53
CA ARG A 53 20.59 70.15 0.48
C ARG A 53 19.52 69.91 1.55
N LEU A 54 19.74 70.54 2.72
CA LEU A 54 18.78 70.53 3.82
C LEU A 54 18.23 71.93 4.08
N PRO A 55 16.97 72.11 4.44
CA PRO A 55 15.92 71.11 4.39
C PRO A 55 15.60 70.69 2.96
N HIS A 56 15.19 69.42 2.74
CA HIS A 56 14.80 68.88 1.45
C HIS A 56 13.29 68.98 1.23
N ALA A 57 12.80 68.70 0.02
CA ALA A 57 11.38 68.63 -0.31
C ALA A 57 10.68 67.50 0.44
N ASP A 58 9.39 67.64 0.79
CA ASP A 58 8.62 66.68 1.58
C ASP A 58 8.56 65.26 0.99
N LYS A 59 8.71 65.13 -0.31
CA LYS A 59 8.71 63.84 -1.03
C LYS A 59 9.92 63.74 -1.96
N PRO A 60 11.07 63.29 -1.48
CA PRO A 60 12.22 63.01 -2.34
C PRO A 60 11.93 61.89 -3.32
N ALA A 61 12.69 61.82 -4.41
CA ALA A 61 12.55 60.73 -5.37
C ALA A 61 12.74 59.35 -4.70
N PRO A 62 11.95 58.35 -5.06
CA PRO A 62 12.10 57.00 -4.50
C PRO A 62 13.52 56.46 -4.77
N VAL A 63 14.07 55.73 -3.80
CA VAL A 63 15.35 55.04 -3.95
C VAL A 63 15.26 53.97 -5.03
N ASN A 64 16.21 54.01 -5.97
CA ASN A 64 16.29 53.04 -7.06
C ASN A 64 17.39 52.00 -6.78
N CYS A 65 17.03 50.81 -6.37
CA CYS A 65 17.98 49.72 -6.12
C CYS A 65 18.80 49.33 -7.36
N ALA A 66 18.31 49.64 -8.59
CA ALA A 66 18.99 49.30 -9.84
C ALA A 66 20.31 50.07 -10.05
N ASP A 67 20.49 51.16 -9.35
CA ASP A 67 21.71 51.98 -9.50
C ASP A 67 22.98 51.22 -9.05
N CYS A 68 22.80 50.24 -8.12
CA CYS A 68 23.88 49.35 -7.65
C CYS A 68 23.59 47.88 -7.93
N HIS A 69 22.32 47.47 -8.01
CA HIS A 69 21.87 46.07 -8.17
C HIS A 69 21.16 45.84 -9.52
N ALA A 70 21.75 46.32 -10.62
CA ALA A 70 21.16 46.32 -11.95
C ALA A 70 20.72 44.90 -12.42
N ASP A 71 21.57 43.87 -12.20
CA ASP A 71 21.32 42.51 -12.63
C ASP A 71 20.17 41.88 -11.84
N GLN A 72 20.13 42.08 -10.51
CA GLN A 72 19.07 41.57 -9.65
C GLN A 72 17.73 42.22 -9.99
N VAL A 73 17.70 43.50 -10.25
CA VAL A 73 16.49 44.21 -10.67
C VAL A 73 16.04 43.77 -12.06
N LYS A 74 16.97 43.54 -12.98
CA LYS A 74 16.64 42.98 -14.32
C LYS A 74 16.04 41.58 -14.22
N ALA A 75 16.60 40.71 -13.38
CA ALA A 75 16.05 39.36 -13.12
C ALA A 75 14.68 39.46 -12.43
N TYR A 76 14.54 40.29 -11.38
CA TYR A 76 13.28 40.51 -10.68
C TYR A 76 12.16 41.01 -11.64
N LYS A 77 12.43 41.94 -12.53
CA LYS A 77 11.44 42.47 -13.51
C LYS A 77 10.88 41.39 -14.41
N LYS A 78 11.63 40.30 -14.67
CA LYS A 78 11.16 39.12 -15.45
C LYS A 78 10.44 38.08 -14.59
N SER A 79 10.62 38.15 -13.27
CA SER A 79 10.00 37.17 -12.35
C SER A 79 8.49 37.32 -12.26
N VAL A 80 7.81 36.30 -11.77
CA VAL A 80 6.35 36.34 -11.49
C VAL A 80 5.97 37.51 -10.58
N HIS A 81 6.82 37.84 -9.61
CA HIS A 81 6.60 38.95 -8.66
C HIS A 81 6.78 40.30 -9.37
N GLY A 82 7.82 40.45 -10.16
CA GLY A 82 8.10 41.68 -10.90
C GLY A 82 7.06 41.97 -11.96
N VAL A 83 6.64 40.95 -12.73
CA VAL A 83 5.53 41.04 -13.72
C VAL A 83 4.22 41.39 -13.04
N ALA A 84 3.89 40.76 -11.91
CA ALA A 84 2.69 41.08 -11.15
C ALA A 84 2.68 42.53 -10.68
N LYS A 85 3.85 43.04 -10.19
CA LYS A 85 4.02 44.43 -9.78
C LYS A 85 3.81 45.39 -10.95
N GLN A 86 4.42 45.10 -12.11
CA GLN A 86 4.28 45.90 -13.34
C GLN A 86 2.83 45.95 -13.82
N ASN A 87 2.09 44.86 -13.65
CA ASN A 87 0.66 44.76 -14.01
C ASN A 87 -0.29 45.36 -12.96
N GLY A 88 0.25 46.16 -12.00
CA GLY A 88 -0.54 46.93 -11.05
C GLY A 88 -0.95 46.18 -9.78
N MET A 89 -0.45 44.95 -9.54
CA MET A 89 -0.70 44.23 -8.29
C MET A 89 0.03 44.93 -7.14
N THR A 90 -0.72 45.64 -6.29
CA THR A 90 -0.18 46.46 -5.20
C THR A 90 0.51 45.65 -4.12
N ASP A 91 0.02 44.45 -3.83
CA ASP A 91 0.51 43.49 -2.83
C ASP A 91 1.50 42.45 -3.40
N ALA A 92 1.95 42.59 -4.65
CA ALA A 92 3.05 41.79 -5.18
C ALA A 92 4.35 42.01 -4.42
N ALA A 93 5.11 40.93 -4.18
CA ALA A 93 6.37 41.01 -3.45
C ALA A 93 7.37 41.95 -4.13
N THR A 94 8.04 42.79 -3.33
CA THR A 94 9.09 43.74 -3.74
C THR A 94 10.43 43.33 -3.10
N CYS A 95 11.50 44.08 -3.41
CA CYS A 95 12.79 43.85 -2.78
C CYS A 95 12.69 43.88 -1.24
N ALA A 96 11.99 44.87 -0.68
CA ALA A 96 11.79 44.99 0.76
C ALA A 96 10.90 43.88 1.37
N SER A 97 10.00 43.28 0.60
CA SER A 97 9.17 42.17 1.10
C SER A 97 10.05 40.96 1.47
N CYS A 98 11.08 40.68 0.68
CA CYS A 98 12.01 39.58 0.90
C CYS A 98 13.19 39.98 1.78
N HIS A 99 13.83 41.11 1.52
CA HIS A 99 15.06 41.54 2.20
C HIS A 99 14.85 42.32 3.51
N GLY A 100 13.62 42.77 3.76
CA GLY A 100 13.26 43.60 4.90
C GLY A 100 13.34 45.10 4.58
N PRO A 101 13.09 45.98 5.59
CA PRO A 101 13.17 47.42 5.43
C PRO A 101 14.57 47.86 4.97
N ALA A 102 14.64 48.87 4.10
CA ALA A 102 15.88 49.29 3.47
C ALA A 102 17.02 49.59 4.49
N HIS A 103 16.67 50.20 5.63
CA HIS A 103 17.64 50.54 6.69
C HIS A 103 17.97 49.34 7.62
N ALA A 104 17.46 48.13 7.37
CA ALA A 104 17.69 46.95 8.18
C ALA A 104 18.06 45.70 7.35
N ILE A 105 18.54 45.85 6.13
CA ILE A 105 18.89 44.75 5.22
C ILE A 105 20.16 44.06 5.73
N LEU A 106 19.99 42.78 6.14
CA LEU A 106 21.09 41.93 6.55
C LEU A 106 21.56 41.05 5.37
N GLY A 107 22.81 40.62 5.41
CA GLY A 107 23.35 39.69 4.41
C GLY A 107 22.69 38.31 4.47
N ALA A 108 22.63 37.57 3.36
CA ALA A 108 22.02 36.24 3.30
C ALA A 108 22.69 35.21 4.25
N SER A 109 23.96 35.42 4.60
CA SER A 109 24.69 34.58 5.57
C SER A 109 24.40 34.94 7.04
N ASP A 110 23.77 36.08 7.31
CA ASP A 110 23.40 36.48 8.66
C ASP A 110 22.17 35.63 9.12
N PRO A 111 22.27 34.97 10.27
CA PRO A 111 21.16 34.15 10.77
C PRO A 111 19.85 34.91 11.02
N ALA A 112 19.92 36.23 11.25
CA ALA A 112 18.74 37.09 11.45
C ALA A 112 18.16 37.62 10.14
N SER A 113 18.86 37.45 9.00
CA SER A 113 18.39 37.90 7.70
C SER A 113 17.10 37.16 7.27
N LYS A 114 16.13 37.89 6.74
CA LYS A 114 14.93 37.30 6.14
C LYS A 114 15.24 36.35 4.98
N VAL A 115 16.33 36.60 4.27
CA VAL A 115 16.78 35.77 3.13
C VAL A 115 17.84 34.75 3.53
N ALA A 116 18.16 34.62 4.82
CA ALA A 116 18.96 33.51 5.30
C ALA A 116 18.23 32.20 5.00
N LYS A 117 18.95 31.17 4.58
CA LYS A 117 18.40 29.89 4.09
C LYS A 117 17.36 29.31 5.02
N LYS A 118 17.61 29.32 6.33
CA LYS A 118 16.70 28.83 7.37
C LYS A 118 15.40 29.64 7.51
N ASN A 119 15.41 30.93 7.12
CA ASN A 119 14.29 31.85 7.28
C ASN A 119 13.46 32.00 5.99
N LEU A 120 13.93 31.44 4.84
CA LEU A 120 13.26 31.62 3.56
C LEU A 120 11.83 31.05 3.57
N ALA A 121 11.59 29.92 4.24
CA ALA A 121 10.26 29.34 4.36
C ALA A 121 9.27 30.29 5.04
N ASP A 122 9.72 31.01 6.08
CA ASP A 122 8.90 32.00 6.79
C ASP A 122 8.69 33.24 5.93
N THR A 123 9.73 33.70 5.26
CA THR A 123 9.67 34.87 4.38
C THR A 123 8.71 34.65 3.20
N CYS A 124 8.84 33.55 2.50
CA CYS A 124 7.90 33.17 1.42
C CYS A 124 6.49 32.89 1.98
N GLY A 125 6.43 32.25 3.15
CA GLY A 125 5.19 31.88 3.85
C GLY A 125 4.32 33.06 4.24
N THR A 126 4.88 34.27 4.40
CA THR A 126 4.11 35.47 4.70
C THR A 126 2.94 35.66 3.71
N CYS A 127 3.15 35.30 2.43
CA CYS A 127 2.11 35.32 1.41
C CYS A 127 1.65 33.92 1.02
N HIS A 128 2.60 32.97 0.79
CA HIS A 128 2.30 31.65 0.27
C HIS A 128 1.71 30.64 1.29
N SER A 129 1.59 31.03 2.57
CA SER A 129 0.80 30.30 3.57
C SER A 129 -0.47 31.06 3.97
N ASN A 130 -0.73 32.23 3.40
CA ASN A 130 -1.92 33.03 3.71
C ASN A 130 -3.09 32.62 2.82
N PRO A 131 -4.15 31.97 3.36
CA PRO A 131 -5.29 31.51 2.55
C PRO A 131 -6.02 32.62 1.81
N ASN A 132 -6.13 33.80 2.43
CA ASN A 132 -6.78 34.96 1.82
C ASN A 132 -5.99 35.48 0.61
N PHE A 133 -4.65 35.52 0.73
CA PHE A 133 -3.78 35.92 -0.36
C PHE A 133 -3.82 34.90 -1.51
N LEU A 134 -3.73 33.60 -1.19
CA LEU A 134 -3.79 32.52 -2.16
C LEU A 134 -5.13 32.52 -2.93
N SER A 135 -6.23 32.69 -2.21
CA SER A 135 -7.58 32.76 -2.82
C SER A 135 -7.76 34.00 -3.68
N LYS A 136 -7.32 35.18 -3.19
CA LYS A 136 -7.41 36.46 -3.92
C LYS A 136 -6.69 36.39 -5.28
N HIS A 137 -5.52 35.73 -5.31
CA HIS A 137 -4.67 35.67 -6.50
C HIS A 137 -4.78 34.35 -7.25
N GLN A 138 -5.74 33.46 -6.90
CA GLN A 138 -5.99 32.16 -7.53
C GLN A 138 -4.71 31.29 -7.65
N ILE A 139 -3.88 31.31 -6.62
CA ILE A 139 -2.68 30.49 -6.55
C ILE A 139 -3.10 29.07 -6.18
N PRO A 140 -2.84 28.06 -7.04
CA PRO A 140 -3.43 26.72 -6.92
C PRO A 140 -2.86 25.86 -5.79
N PHE A 141 -1.74 26.26 -5.20
CA PHE A 141 -1.06 25.46 -4.18
C PHE A 141 -1.55 25.82 -2.78
N VAL A 142 -2.22 24.85 -2.15
CA VAL A 142 -2.62 24.95 -0.74
C VAL A 142 -1.45 24.50 0.13
N LYS A 143 -0.92 25.41 0.97
CA LYS A 143 0.09 25.12 2.00
C LYS A 143 1.45 24.60 1.50
N PRO A 144 2.10 25.19 0.47
CA PRO A 144 3.39 24.72 -0.01
C PRO A 144 4.50 24.82 1.03
N VAL A 145 4.43 25.79 1.93
CA VAL A 145 5.44 26.03 2.97
C VAL A 145 5.32 24.99 4.09
N GLU A 146 4.11 24.66 4.50
CA GLU A 146 3.86 23.59 5.49
C GLU A 146 4.32 22.23 4.95
N ALA A 147 4.00 21.93 3.71
CA ALA A 147 4.46 20.71 3.03
C ALA A 147 5.99 20.65 2.95
N TYR A 148 6.63 21.77 2.57
CA TYR A 148 8.09 21.86 2.54
C TYR A 148 8.72 21.64 3.93
N ARG A 149 8.16 22.22 4.99
CA ARG A 149 8.67 22.02 6.36
C ARG A 149 8.63 20.57 6.81
N LEU A 150 7.66 19.79 6.32
CA LEU A 150 7.58 18.35 6.58
C LEU A 150 8.51 17.52 5.70
N SER A 151 9.01 18.07 4.60
CA SER A 151 9.90 17.38 3.68
C SER A 151 11.29 17.10 4.30
N VAL A 152 12.03 16.17 3.69
CA VAL A 152 13.43 15.90 4.08
C VAL A 152 14.29 17.17 3.98
N HIS A 153 14.10 17.98 2.93
CA HIS A 153 14.85 19.21 2.74
C HIS A 153 14.53 20.26 3.81
N GLY A 154 13.25 20.49 4.08
CA GLY A 154 12.82 21.47 5.09
C GLY A 154 13.29 21.10 6.49
N ARG A 155 13.19 19.82 6.86
CA ARG A 155 13.70 19.33 8.15
C ARG A 155 15.22 19.49 8.30
N GLU A 156 15.97 19.22 7.24
CA GLU A 156 17.44 19.38 7.27
C GLU A 156 17.84 20.86 7.33
N VAL A 157 17.15 21.75 6.61
CA VAL A 157 17.36 23.19 6.72
C VAL A 157 17.08 23.68 8.16
N ALA A 158 15.99 23.20 8.77
CA ALA A 158 15.65 23.54 10.16
C ALA A 158 16.71 23.09 11.18
N LYS A 159 17.42 21.97 10.90
CA LYS A 159 18.56 21.50 11.70
C LYS A 159 19.84 22.31 11.46
N GLY A 160 19.84 23.28 10.53
CA GLY A 160 21.00 24.08 10.17
C GLY A 160 21.89 23.49 9.08
N ASN A 161 21.45 22.44 8.38
CA ASN A 161 22.21 21.89 7.26
C ASN A 161 22.19 22.86 6.06
N ALA A 162 23.31 23.55 5.84
CA ALA A 162 23.46 24.53 4.77
C ALA A 162 23.40 23.89 3.35
N ALA A 163 23.69 22.60 3.21
CA ALA A 163 23.63 21.89 1.94
C ALA A 163 22.21 21.50 1.53
N ALA A 164 21.25 21.43 2.47
CA ALA A 164 19.89 21.04 2.16
C ALA A 164 19.18 22.13 1.31
N ALA A 165 18.35 21.71 0.37
CA ALA A 165 17.66 22.63 -0.54
C ALA A 165 16.59 23.46 0.18
N SER A 166 16.50 24.75 -0.15
CA SER A 166 15.47 25.69 0.28
C SER A 166 14.65 26.18 -0.91
N CYS A 167 13.67 27.05 -0.66
CA CYS A 167 12.79 27.57 -1.71
C CYS A 167 13.55 28.13 -2.91
N SER A 168 14.61 28.94 -2.67
CA SER A 168 15.40 29.58 -3.73
C SER A 168 16.26 28.62 -4.55
N ASP A 169 16.64 27.48 -3.98
CA ASP A 169 17.45 26.49 -4.72
C ASP A 169 16.64 25.88 -5.87
N CYS A 170 15.34 25.65 -5.64
CA CYS A 170 14.43 25.10 -6.64
C CYS A 170 13.78 26.18 -7.53
N HIS A 171 13.33 27.30 -6.95
CA HIS A 171 12.55 28.31 -7.66
C HIS A 171 13.37 29.46 -8.23
N GLY A 172 14.64 29.59 -7.86
CA GLY A 172 15.45 30.80 -8.10
C GLY A 172 15.27 31.85 -7.01
N SER A 173 16.06 32.92 -7.06
CA SER A 173 16.05 33.98 -6.07
C SER A 173 15.36 35.25 -6.59
N HIS A 174 15.97 35.88 -7.62
CA HIS A 174 15.43 37.07 -8.24
C HIS A 174 14.68 36.78 -9.56
N ASP A 175 14.97 35.66 -10.18
CA ASP A 175 14.45 35.13 -11.44
C ASP A 175 13.38 34.06 -11.26
N ILE A 176 12.51 34.20 -10.26
CA ILE A 176 11.43 33.25 -9.98
C ILE A 176 10.41 33.29 -11.11
N LEU A 177 10.47 32.31 -12.03
CA LEU A 177 9.60 32.20 -13.18
C LEU A 177 8.41 31.25 -12.93
N ALA A 178 7.32 31.46 -13.64
CA ALA A 178 6.18 30.55 -13.61
C ALA A 178 6.60 29.15 -14.10
N SER A 179 6.07 28.07 -13.50
CA SER A 179 6.41 26.68 -13.87
C SER A 179 6.17 26.34 -15.35
N ARG A 180 5.25 27.05 -16.01
CA ARG A 180 5.00 26.94 -17.45
C ARG A 180 6.05 27.63 -18.34
N ASP A 181 6.86 28.53 -17.78
CA ASP A 181 7.92 29.20 -18.53
C ASP A 181 9.03 28.18 -18.85
N PRO A 182 9.46 28.05 -20.12
CA PRO A 182 10.53 27.11 -20.49
C PRO A 182 11.86 27.34 -19.78
N GLN A 183 12.11 28.55 -19.30
CA GLN A 183 13.35 28.92 -18.56
C GLN A 183 13.23 28.70 -17.06
N ALA A 184 12.03 28.42 -16.52
CA ALA A 184 11.87 28.20 -15.09
C ALA A 184 12.62 26.95 -14.63
N LYS A 185 13.34 27.05 -13.52
CA LYS A 185 14.01 25.90 -12.89
C LYS A 185 13.04 24.76 -12.56
N VAL A 186 11.81 25.11 -12.17
CA VAL A 186 10.72 24.17 -11.85
C VAL A 186 9.88 23.80 -13.07
N ASN A 187 10.27 24.23 -14.28
CA ASN A 187 9.63 23.74 -15.48
C ASN A 187 9.88 22.24 -15.63
N ARG A 188 8.87 21.53 -16.11
CA ARG A 188 8.92 20.08 -16.29
C ARG A 188 10.19 19.60 -17.03
N ALA A 189 10.65 20.35 -18.03
CA ALA A 189 11.85 20.01 -18.80
C ALA A 189 13.14 20.19 -17.98
N ASN A 190 13.14 21.08 -17.00
CA ASN A 190 14.33 21.52 -16.27
C ASN A 190 14.43 20.91 -14.84
N VAL A 191 13.36 20.30 -14.35
CA VAL A 191 13.31 19.75 -12.98
C VAL A 191 14.47 18.78 -12.71
N ALA A 192 14.82 17.92 -13.67
CA ALA A 192 15.91 16.98 -13.50
C ALA A 192 17.27 17.68 -13.32
N ASP A 193 17.51 18.73 -14.09
CA ASP A 193 18.75 19.53 -13.99
C ASP A 193 18.79 20.33 -12.69
N THR A 194 17.64 20.86 -12.25
CA THR A 194 17.52 21.57 -10.96
C THR A 194 17.83 20.64 -9.79
N CYS A 195 17.28 19.44 -9.76
CA CYS A 195 17.59 18.43 -8.74
C CYS A 195 19.06 17.96 -8.86
N GLY A 196 19.56 17.82 -10.10
CA GLY A 196 20.90 17.36 -10.43
C GLY A 196 22.04 18.24 -9.90
N VAL A 197 21.78 19.52 -9.60
CA VAL A 197 22.78 20.40 -8.95
C VAL A 197 23.32 19.77 -7.66
N CYS A 198 22.46 19.11 -6.89
CA CYS A 198 22.81 18.44 -5.63
C CYS A 198 22.80 16.91 -5.75
N HIS A 199 22.08 16.34 -6.71
CA HIS A 199 21.93 14.91 -6.94
C HIS A 199 22.43 14.49 -8.34
N PRO A 200 23.69 14.73 -8.71
CA PRO A 200 24.19 14.55 -10.09
C PRO A 200 24.10 13.10 -10.57
N ASP A 201 24.45 12.12 -9.72
CA ASP A 201 24.40 10.69 -10.10
C ASP A 201 22.97 10.22 -10.36
N ILE A 202 22.02 10.70 -9.56
CA ILE A 202 20.59 10.38 -9.71
C ILE A 202 20.03 11.01 -10.98
N GLN A 203 20.41 12.26 -11.25
CA GLN A 203 20.02 12.97 -12.48
C GLN A 203 20.56 12.25 -13.71
N ALA A 204 21.84 11.83 -13.71
CA ALA A 204 22.45 11.08 -14.82
C ALA A 204 21.73 9.75 -15.04
N ALA A 205 21.45 8.98 -13.97
CA ALA A 205 20.71 7.72 -14.05
C ALA A 205 19.28 7.91 -14.60
N TYR A 206 18.59 8.96 -14.17
CA TYR A 206 17.27 9.31 -14.70
C TYR A 206 17.33 9.72 -16.18
N ALA A 207 18.30 10.54 -16.57
CA ALA A 207 18.44 11.01 -17.96
C ALA A 207 18.66 9.87 -18.96
N ASP A 208 19.36 8.78 -18.54
CA ASP A 208 19.55 7.57 -19.34
C ASP A 208 18.34 6.61 -19.30
N SER A 209 17.39 6.81 -18.40
CA SER A 209 16.19 5.97 -18.27
C SER A 209 15.19 6.17 -19.41
N ILE A 210 14.29 5.19 -19.59
CA ILE A 210 13.17 5.31 -20.57
C ILE A 210 12.33 6.57 -20.31
N HIS A 211 12.15 6.95 -19.04
CA HIS A 211 11.39 8.12 -18.66
C HIS A 211 12.12 9.42 -19.00
N GLY A 212 13.41 9.52 -18.69
CA GLY A 212 14.22 10.69 -19.02
C GLY A 212 14.35 10.88 -20.55
N LEU A 213 14.61 9.79 -21.27
CA LEU A 213 14.67 9.81 -22.74
C LEU A 213 13.34 10.22 -23.38
N ALA A 214 12.22 9.73 -22.85
CA ALA A 214 10.90 10.10 -23.34
C ALA A 214 10.59 11.58 -23.07
N LEU A 215 10.95 12.09 -21.88
CA LEU A 215 10.83 13.50 -21.53
C LEU A 215 11.65 14.38 -22.48
N LYS A 216 12.90 14.02 -22.73
CA LYS A 216 13.80 14.72 -23.66
C LYS A 216 13.25 14.77 -25.09
N ARG A 217 12.49 13.75 -25.51
CA ARG A 217 11.78 13.69 -26.79
C ARG A 217 10.45 14.48 -26.79
N GLY A 218 10.13 15.18 -25.70
CA GLY A 218 8.93 16.02 -25.59
C GLY A 218 7.66 15.30 -25.13
N SER A 219 7.76 14.08 -24.60
CA SER A 219 6.59 13.37 -24.06
C SER A 219 6.01 14.11 -22.85
N LYS A 220 4.73 14.49 -22.96
CA LYS A 220 3.98 15.14 -21.87
C LYS A 220 3.56 14.14 -20.77
N ASP A 221 3.50 12.87 -21.07
CA ASP A 221 3.06 11.80 -20.16
C ASP A 221 4.24 11.21 -19.35
N SER A 222 5.51 11.49 -19.74
CA SER A 222 6.67 10.95 -19.02
C SER A 222 6.81 11.56 -17.62
N PRO A 223 7.03 10.78 -16.56
CA PRO A 223 7.21 11.32 -15.20
C PRO A 223 8.51 12.10 -15.07
N THR A 224 8.54 13.07 -14.16
CA THR A 224 9.73 13.79 -13.70
C THR A 224 10.06 13.40 -12.25
N CYS A 225 11.14 13.95 -11.68
CA CYS A 225 11.51 13.70 -10.29
C CYS A 225 10.33 13.98 -9.34
N THR A 226 9.66 15.14 -9.52
CA THR A 226 8.52 15.52 -8.67
C THR A 226 7.28 14.65 -8.87
N THR A 227 7.13 14.01 -10.02
CA THR A 227 6.03 13.09 -10.27
C THR A 227 6.09 11.86 -9.34
N CYS A 228 7.30 11.40 -9.03
CA CYS A 228 7.53 10.24 -8.17
C CYS A 228 7.73 10.64 -6.71
N HIS A 229 8.42 11.75 -6.44
CA HIS A 229 8.82 12.14 -5.08
C HIS A 229 7.93 13.19 -4.42
N GLY A 230 6.99 13.80 -5.15
CA GLY A 230 6.26 14.99 -4.71
C GLY A 230 6.99 16.29 -5.05
N GLU A 231 6.34 17.42 -4.82
CA GLU A 231 6.89 18.74 -5.13
C GLU A 231 7.45 19.42 -3.90
N HIS A 232 6.59 19.69 -2.91
CA HIS A 232 6.96 20.34 -1.66
C HIS A 232 7.06 19.39 -0.47
N ASP A 233 6.38 18.25 -0.53
CA ASP A 233 6.29 17.19 0.47
C ASP A 233 7.20 16.00 0.17
N ILE A 234 8.44 16.27 -0.27
CA ILE A 234 9.42 15.21 -0.58
C ILE A 234 9.82 14.50 0.71
N LEU A 235 9.24 13.31 0.92
CA LEU A 235 9.47 12.47 2.10
C LEU A 235 10.51 11.38 1.84
N ALA A 236 11.17 10.91 2.92
CA ALA A 236 12.10 9.80 2.81
C ALA A 236 11.36 8.50 2.39
N PRO A 237 11.99 7.59 1.61
CA PRO A 237 11.36 6.34 1.20
C PRO A 237 10.87 5.45 2.36
N SER A 238 11.49 5.57 3.54
CA SER A 238 11.10 4.85 4.76
C SER A 238 9.81 5.38 5.41
N GLU A 239 9.40 6.60 5.08
CA GLU A 239 8.20 7.22 5.66
C GLU A 239 6.94 6.71 4.97
N ALA A 240 5.92 6.32 5.77
CA ALA A 240 4.68 5.76 5.25
C ALA A 240 3.92 6.72 4.31
N GLY A 241 4.06 8.04 4.50
CA GLY A 241 3.48 9.07 3.64
C GLY A 241 4.17 9.23 2.28
N SER A 242 5.40 8.76 2.13
CA SER A 242 6.19 8.94 0.91
C SER A 242 5.56 8.23 -0.30
N LEU A 243 5.53 8.91 -1.44
CA LEU A 243 5.07 8.32 -2.70
C LEU A 243 5.98 7.18 -3.18
N VAL A 244 7.25 7.21 -2.80
CA VAL A 244 8.24 6.18 -3.12
C VAL A 244 8.46 5.17 -2.00
N ASN A 245 7.58 5.17 -0.99
CA ASN A 245 7.58 4.13 0.03
C ASN A 245 7.33 2.76 -0.57
N ALA A 246 8.02 1.72 -0.09
CA ALA A 246 7.96 0.37 -0.63
C ALA A 246 6.53 -0.20 -0.75
N ALA A 247 5.66 0.11 0.23
CA ALA A 247 4.27 -0.34 0.22
C ALA A 247 3.37 0.44 -0.77
N ARG A 248 3.79 1.65 -1.17
CA ARG A 248 2.98 2.55 -1.99
C ARG A 248 3.44 2.66 -3.45
N VAL A 249 4.74 2.52 -3.69
CA VAL A 249 5.35 2.81 -5.00
C VAL A 249 4.68 2.07 -6.16
N SER A 250 4.29 0.82 -5.97
CA SER A 250 3.66 0.02 -7.01
C SER A 250 2.25 0.49 -7.37
N ALA A 251 1.42 0.76 -6.36
CA ALA A 251 0.02 1.11 -6.58
C ALA A 251 -0.16 2.60 -6.89
N THR A 252 0.45 3.48 -6.09
CA THR A 252 0.18 4.93 -6.15
C THR A 252 1.13 5.69 -7.06
N THR A 253 2.35 5.21 -7.29
CA THR A 253 3.34 5.92 -8.10
C THR A 253 3.47 5.30 -9.49
N CYS A 254 3.91 4.06 -9.60
CA CYS A 254 4.03 3.39 -10.90
C CYS A 254 2.64 3.07 -11.49
N GLY A 255 1.75 2.51 -10.65
CA GLY A 255 0.41 2.06 -11.06
C GLY A 255 -0.49 3.18 -11.55
N ARG A 256 -0.30 4.41 -11.07
CA ARG A 256 -1.09 5.57 -11.51
C ARG A 256 -1.01 5.80 -13.02
N CYS A 257 0.16 5.57 -13.63
CA CYS A 257 0.34 5.73 -15.06
C CYS A 257 0.29 4.39 -15.80
N HIS A 258 1.02 3.37 -15.30
CA HIS A 258 1.09 2.06 -15.95
C HIS A 258 -0.19 1.22 -15.79
N GLY A 259 -1.12 1.61 -14.93
CA GLY A 259 -2.47 1.06 -14.78
C GLY A 259 -3.57 1.94 -15.39
N ASP A 260 -3.24 3.12 -15.93
CA ASP A 260 -4.21 4.02 -16.56
C ASP A 260 -4.56 3.49 -17.95
N GLU A 261 -5.85 3.29 -18.21
CA GLU A 261 -6.35 2.69 -19.46
C GLU A 261 -6.01 3.53 -20.69
N ARG A 262 -6.05 4.86 -20.59
CA ARG A 262 -5.71 5.79 -21.68
C ARG A 262 -4.23 5.69 -22.03
N LEU A 263 -3.34 5.66 -21.02
CA LEU A 263 -1.91 5.52 -21.24
C LEU A 263 -1.56 4.10 -21.70
N ASN A 264 -2.28 3.11 -21.17
CA ASN A 264 -2.12 1.72 -21.58
C ASN A 264 -2.44 1.52 -23.05
N THR A 265 -3.57 2.07 -23.54
CA THR A 265 -3.94 2.05 -24.95
C THR A 265 -2.91 2.78 -25.82
N ARG A 266 -2.38 3.93 -25.35
CA ARG A 266 -1.41 4.74 -26.10
C ARG A 266 -0.04 4.10 -26.23
N TYR A 267 0.45 3.47 -25.16
CA TYR A 267 1.83 2.98 -25.06
C TYR A 267 1.97 1.46 -25.00
N GLY A 268 0.87 0.72 -24.98
CA GLY A 268 0.88 -0.74 -25.01
C GLY A 268 1.45 -1.39 -23.74
N PHE A 269 1.19 -0.82 -22.55
CA PHE A 269 1.70 -1.39 -21.31
C PHE A 269 1.10 -2.77 -20.97
N GLY A 270 -0.11 -3.08 -21.47
CA GLY A 270 -0.84 -4.30 -21.18
C GLY A 270 -1.27 -4.39 -19.70
N ASP A 271 -1.72 -5.58 -19.30
CA ASP A 271 -2.25 -5.84 -17.95
C ASP A 271 -1.17 -6.05 -16.86
N LYS A 272 -0.01 -5.42 -17.00
CA LYS A 272 1.15 -5.69 -16.12
C LYS A 272 0.91 -5.27 -14.66
N VAL A 273 0.24 -4.14 -14.45
CA VAL A 273 -0.08 -3.65 -13.09
C VAL A 273 -1.13 -4.52 -12.42
N PRO A 274 -2.29 -4.81 -13.03
CA PRO A 274 -3.23 -5.77 -12.46
C PRO A 274 -2.61 -7.16 -12.21
N ALA A 275 -1.78 -7.67 -13.14
CA ALA A 275 -1.09 -8.94 -12.97
C ALA A 275 -0.14 -8.94 -11.76
N TYR A 276 0.60 -7.85 -11.55
CA TYR A 276 1.43 -7.69 -10.36
C TYR A 276 0.57 -7.62 -9.09
N GLN A 277 -0.50 -6.85 -9.09
CA GLN A 277 -1.39 -6.68 -7.93
C GLN A 277 -2.03 -7.99 -7.46
N ASP A 278 -2.32 -8.91 -8.39
CA ASP A 278 -2.86 -10.24 -8.11
C ASP A 278 -1.79 -11.27 -7.73
N SER A 279 -0.51 -10.96 -7.96
CA SER A 279 0.62 -11.83 -7.58
C SER A 279 0.82 -11.86 -6.05
N PHE A 280 1.54 -12.87 -5.55
CA PHE A 280 1.93 -12.93 -4.15
C PHE A 280 2.69 -11.66 -3.71
N HIS A 281 3.62 -11.16 -4.53
CA HIS A 281 4.36 -9.93 -4.24
C HIS A 281 3.41 -8.73 -4.08
N GLY A 282 2.49 -8.55 -5.02
CA GLY A 282 1.53 -7.45 -4.97
C GLY A 282 0.57 -7.54 -3.78
N LEU A 283 0.08 -8.74 -3.47
CA LEU A 283 -0.77 -9.00 -2.30
C LEU A 283 -0.01 -8.72 -0.99
N ALA A 284 1.22 -9.21 -0.87
CA ALA A 284 2.04 -9.00 0.32
C ALA A 284 2.41 -7.52 0.53
N VAL A 285 2.78 -6.80 -0.54
CA VAL A 285 3.07 -5.35 -0.48
C VAL A 285 1.83 -4.56 -0.04
N ARG A 286 0.65 -4.85 -0.61
CA ARG A 286 -0.61 -4.20 -0.20
C ARG A 286 -1.00 -4.54 1.24
N GLY A 287 -0.63 -5.72 1.71
CA GLY A 287 -0.77 -6.14 3.11
C GLY A 287 0.24 -5.50 4.07
N GLY A 288 1.11 -4.60 3.60
CA GLY A 288 2.12 -3.93 4.42
C GLY A 288 3.48 -4.63 4.48
N GLY A 289 3.65 -5.76 3.80
CA GLY A 289 4.91 -6.53 3.79
C GLY A 289 6.07 -5.76 3.17
N LYS A 290 7.08 -5.43 3.98
CA LYS A 290 8.25 -4.63 3.57
C LYS A 290 9.30 -5.43 2.80
N SER A 291 9.32 -6.73 2.95
CA SER A 291 10.29 -7.65 2.29
C SER A 291 9.82 -8.15 0.93
N ALA A 292 8.54 -7.94 0.59
CA ALA A 292 8.03 -8.36 -0.71
C ALA A 292 8.49 -7.43 -1.83
N ALA A 293 8.82 -8.01 -2.99
CA ALA A 293 9.26 -7.24 -4.14
C ALA A 293 8.15 -6.34 -4.69
N ASN A 294 8.48 -5.08 -4.95
CA ASN A 294 7.64 -4.10 -5.63
C ASN A 294 8.18 -3.80 -7.04
N CYS A 295 7.51 -2.92 -7.79
CA CYS A 295 7.93 -2.58 -9.15
C CYS A 295 9.39 -2.14 -9.22
N ALA A 296 9.83 -1.28 -8.28
CA ALA A 296 11.20 -0.76 -8.24
C ALA A 296 12.24 -1.84 -7.88
N SER A 297 11.85 -2.88 -7.14
CA SER A 297 12.74 -4.00 -6.79
C SER A 297 13.22 -4.77 -8.01
N CYS A 298 12.38 -4.87 -9.04
CA CYS A 298 12.70 -5.58 -10.29
C CYS A 298 13.19 -4.62 -11.38
N HIS A 299 12.51 -3.46 -11.56
CA HIS A 299 12.77 -2.53 -12.66
C HIS A 299 13.84 -1.49 -12.38
N GLY A 300 14.34 -1.40 -11.14
CA GLY A 300 15.21 -0.32 -10.69
C GLY A 300 14.42 0.92 -10.29
N VAL A 301 15.12 1.97 -9.87
CA VAL A 301 14.49 3.20 -9.33
C VAL A 301 14.66 4.41 -10.24
N HIS A 302 15.87 4.78 -10.63
CA HIS A 302 16.13 5.98 -11.42
C HIS A 302 16.54 5.66 -12.87
N ASN A 303 17.28 4.57 -13.09
CA ASN A 303 17.73 4.09 -14.40
C ASN A 303 16.79 3.00 -14.96
N ILE A 304 15.50 3.21 -14.92
CA ILE A 304 14.51 2.25 -15.44
C ILE A 304 14.69 2.12 -16.96
N LEU A 305 15.21 0.96 -17.39
CA LEU A 305 15.50 0.66 -18.79
C LEU A 305 14.48 -0.29 -19.40
N PRO A 306 14.23 -0.21 -20.73
CA PRO A 306 13.40 -1.20 -21.42
C PRO A 306 13.97 -2.62 -21.27
N SER A 307 13.11 -3.64 -21.27
CA SER A 307 13.56 -5.04 -21.18
C SER A 307 14.47 -5.48 -22.35
N ALA A 308 14.42 -4.80 -23.48
CA ALA A 308 15.31 -5.05 -24.63
C ALA A 308 16.74 -4.51 -24.42
N ASP A 309 16.95 -3.55 -23.50
CA ASP A 309 18.29 -3.04 -23.19
C ASP A 309 19.06 -4.08 -22.37
N SER A 310 20.26 -4.45 -22.80
CA SER A 310 21.09 -5.46 -22.12
C SER A 310 21.51 -5.06 -20.69
N ARG A 311 21.48 -3.77 -20.35
CA ARG A 311 21.76 -3.23 -19.02
C ARG A 311 20.54 -3.29 -18.09
N SER A 312 19.35 -3.52 -18.63
CA SER A 312 18.11 -3.55 -17.84
C SER A 312 18.13 -4.73 -16.87
N THR A 313 17.75 -4.48 -15.63
CA THR A 313 17.57 -5.52 -14.60
C THR A 313 16.49 -6.54 -14.98
N VAL A 314 15.56 -6.16 -15.86
CA VAL A 314 14.48 -7.02 -16.37
C VAL A 314 14.74 -7.51 -17.80
N ASN A 315 15.98 -7.34 -18.32
CA ASN A 315 16.40 -8.01 -19.53
C ASN A 315 16.43 -9.54 -19.29
N PRO A 316 16.00 -10.38 -20.24
CA PRO A 316 16.01 -11.85 -20.08
C PRO A 316 17.34 -12.41 -19.57
N ALA A 317 18.47 -11.87 -20.03
CA ALA A 317 19.80 -12.29 -19.59
C ALA A 317 20.11 -11.96 -18.11
N ASN A 318 19.47 -10.93 -17.55
CA ASN A 318 19.72 -10.43 -16.19
C ASN A 318 18.66 -10.88 -15.19
N LEU A 319 17.52 -11.44 -15.65
CA LEU A 319 16.41 -11.83 -14.78
C LEU A 319 16.82 -12.83 -13.70
N ALA A 320 17.66 -13.81 -14.04
CA ALA A 320 18.14 -14.80 -13.08
C ALA A 320 18.85 -14.13 -11.89
N GLN A 321 19.69 -13.14 -12.16
CA GLN A 321 20.39 -12.38 -11.13
C GLN A 321 19.41 -11.48 -10.35
N THR A 322 18.46 -10.84 -11.03
CA THR A 322 17.47 -9.97 -10.40
C THR A 322 16.55 -10.74 -9.44
N CYS A 323 16.01 -11.88 -9.87
CA CYS A 323 15.22 -12.77 -9.03
C CYS A 323 16.06 -13.38 -7.90
N GLY A 324 17.31 -13.75 -8.20
CA GLY A 324 18.25 -14.40 -7.28
C GLY A 324 18.63 -13.57 -6.05
N LYS A 325 18.43 -12.24 -6.08
CA LYS A 325 18.62 -11.36 -4.90
C LYS A 325 17.75 -11.77 -3.73
N CYS A 326 16.53 -12.24 -3.99
CA CYS A 326 15.57 -12.67 -2.98
C CYS A 326 15.32 -14.18 -3.02
N HIS A 327 15.51 -14.83 -4.18
CA HIS A 327 15.29 -16.26 -4.42
C HIS A 327 16.61 -16.98 -4.77
N PRO A 328 17.50 -17.19 -3.79
CA PRO A 328 18.83 -17.75 -4.06
C PRO A 328 18.74 -19.18 -4.65
N GLY A 329 19.36 -19.36 -5.80
CA GLY A 329 19.42 -20.62 -6.52
C GLY A 329 18.16 -20.99 -7.33
N ALA A 330 17.15 -20.10 -7.39
CA ALA A 330 15.93 -20.33 -8.18
C ALA A 330 15.81 -19.41 -9.41
N GLY A 331 16.77 -18.51 -9.60
CA GLY A 331 16.68 -17.40 -10.57
C GLY A 331 16.47 -17.83 -12.02
N GLU A 332 17.13 -18.88 -12.51
CA GLU A 332 17.01 -19.33 -13.89
C GLU A 332 15.60 -19.85 -14.24
N LYS A 333 15.00 -20.66 -13.35
CA LYS A 333 13.66 -21.19 -13.57
C LYS A 333 12.58 -20.13 -13.45
N LEU A 334 12.79 -19.14 -12.57
CA LEU A 334 11.93 -17.96 -12.50
C LEU A 334 12.04 -17.09 -13.76
N ALA A 335 13.27 -16.87 -14.25
CA ALA A 335 13.56 -16.07 -15.43
C ALA A 335 12.97 -16.66 -16.72
N ALA A 336 12.88 -17.98 -16.80
CA ALA A 336 12.31 -18.68 -17.95
C ALA A 336 10.78 -18.57 -18.07
N ALA A 337 10.09 -18.07 -17.05
CA ALA A 337 8.64 -18.00 -17.02
C ALA A 337 8.13 -16.54 -17.08
N PRO A 338 6.91 -16.29 -17.62
CA PRO A 338 6.29 -14.98 -17.59
C PRO A 338 6.11 -14.51 -16.14
N ILE A 339 6.51 -13.27 -15.84
CA ILE A 339 6.41 -12.69 -14.50
C ILE A 339 5.06 -11.98 -14.29
N HIS A 340 4.62 -11.22 -15.28
CA HIS A 340 3.32 -10.56 -15.28
C HIS A 340 2.25 -11.48 -15.89
N VAL A 341 1.77 -12.44 -15.10
CA VAL A 341 0.75 -13.41 -15.52
C VAL A 341 -0.59 -12.98 -14.93
N ARG A 342 -1.56 -12.68 -15.80
CA ARG A 342 -2.94 -12.49 -15.38
C ARG A 342 -3.70 -13.79 -15.59
N THR A 343 -4.48 -14.20 -14.57
CA THR A 343 -5.32 -15.41 -14.57
C THR A 343 -6.38 -15.46 -15.69
N ALA A 344 -6.57 -14.39 -16.43
CA ALA A 344 -7.56 -14.28 -17.51
C ALA A 344 -6.95 -14.20 -18.93
N THR A 345 -5.62 -14.22 -19.08
CA THR A 345 -4.96 -14.02 -20.38
C THR A 345 -4.25 -15.27 -20.90
N MET A 346 -3.93 -15.30 -22.20
CA MET A 346 -3.26 -16.41 -22.89
C MET A 346 -1.83 -16.74 -22.38
N THR A 347 -1.31 -16.00 -21.41
CA THR A 347 0.01 -16.23 -20.81
C THR A 347 0.00 -17.23 -19.66
N GLU A 348 -1.19 -17.68 -19.21
CA GLU A 348 -1.34 -18.69 -18.17
C GLU A 348 -0.99 -20.09 -18.69
N HIS A 349 -0.21 -20.85 -17.91
CA HIS A 349 0.11 -22.24 -18.27
C HIS A 349 -1.16 -23.10 -18.35
N VAL A 350 -1.24 -24.02 -19.32
CA VAL A 350 -2.40 -24.83 -19.60
C VAL A 350 -2.91 -25.60 -18.36
N SER A 351 -2.03 -26.11 -17.51
CA SER A 351 -2.38 -26.82 -16.27
C SER A 351 -3.08 -25.92 -15.28
N VAL A 352 -2.62 -24.69 -15.10
CA VAL A 352 -3.25 -23.70 -14.20
C VAL A 352 -4.66 -23.36 -14.69
N ARG A 353 -4.82 -23.20 -16.00
CA ARG A 353 -6.13 -22.95 -16.62
C ARG A 353 -7.11 -24.10 -16.35
N TRP A 354 -6.68 -25.36 -16.51
CA TRP A 354 -7.54 -26.51 -16.24
C TRP A 354 -7.91 -26.64 -14.76
N ILE A 355 -6.97 -26.43 -13.84
CA ILE A 355 -7.26 -26.41 -12.39
C ILE A 355 -8.33 -25.35 -12.11
N ARG A 356 -8.15 -24.13 -12.59
CA ARG A 356 -9.12 -23.06 -12.42
C ARG A 356 -10.51 -23.42 -12.97
N LEU A 357 -10.58 -23.91 -14.21
CA LEU A 357 -11.85 -24.29 -14.81
C LEU A 357 -12.53 -25.42 -14.03
N ALA A 358 -11.77 -26.41 -13.56
CA ALA A 358 -12.30 -27.50 -12.74
C ALA A 358 -12.95 -26.97 -11.46
N TYR A 359 -12.29 -26.07 -10.73
CA TYR A 359 -12.87 -25.48 -9.51
C TYR A 359 -14.03 -24.51 -9.80
N LEU A 360 -14.00 -23.78 -10.92
CA LEU A 360 -15.12 -22.91 -11.32
C LEU A 360 -16.41 -23.72 -11.63
N VAL A 361 -16.29 -25.00 -11.96
CA VAL A 361 -17.42 -25.92 -12.12
C VAL A 361 -17.71 -26.62 -10.79
N LEU A 362 -16.69 -27.13 -10.11
CA LEU A 362 -16.82 -27.93 -8.89
C LEU A 362 -17.46 -27.15 -7.75
N ILE A 363 -17.02 -25.90 -7.50
CA ILE A 363 -17.54 -25.10 -6.40
C ILE A 363 -19.04 -24.81 -6.55
N PRO A 364 -19.56 -24.27 -7.67
CA PRO A 364 -21.00 -24.04 -7.83
C PRO A 364 -21.82 -25.33 -7.78
N LEU A 365 -21.30 -26.42 -8.35
CA LEU A 365 -22.00 -27.72 -8.34
C LEU A 365 -22.12 -28.28 -6.92
N THR A 366 -21.01 -28.29 -6.17
CA THR A 366 -20.97 -28.82 -4.80
C THR A 366 -21.81 -27.96 -3.86
N ILE A 367 -21.61 -26.66 -3.87
CA ILE A 367 -22.34 -25.73 -2.99
C ILE A 367 -23.82 -25.66 -3.38
N GLY A 368 -24.13 -25.66 -4.67
CA GLY A 368 -25.52 -25.74 -5.16
C GLY A 368 -26.25 -27.00 -4.71
N PHE A 369 -25.58 -28.16 -4.78
CA PHE A 369 -26.10 -29.41 -4.23
C PHE A 369 -26.34 -29.29 -2.72
N MET A 370 -25.38 -28.82 -1.95
CA MET A 370 -25.49 -28.66 -0.50
C MET A 370 -26.64 -27.71 -0.11
N LEU A 371 -26.75 -26.58 -0.78
CA LEU A 371 -27.84 -25.62 -0.54
C LEU A 371 -29.22 -26.23 -0.85
N LEU A 372 -29.33 -26.90 -1.98
CA LEU A 372 -30.60 -27.55 -2.35
C LEU A 372 -31.00 -28.64 -1.35
N HIS A 373 -30.05 -29.50 -0.96
CA HIS A 373 -30.25 -30.53 0.04
C HIS A 373 -30.73 -29.96 1.37
N ASN A 374 -29.98 -28.99 1.91
CA ASN A 374 -30.26 -28.37 3.19
C ASN A 374 -31.60 -27.61 3.18
N PHE A 375 -31.89 -26.91 2.09
CA PHE A 375 -33.18 -26.22 1.93
C PHE A 375 -34.37 -27.19 1.93
N LEU A 376 -34.29 -28.31 1.21
CA LEU A 376 -35.35 -29.31 1.17
C LEU A 376 -35.51 -30.02 2.52
N ASP A 377 -34.42 -30.34 3.19
CA ASP A 377 -34.42 -30.94 4.52
C ASP A 377 -35.04 -30.00 5.56
N TRP A 378 -34.59 -28.74 5.57
CA TRP A 378 -35.14 -27.71 6.44
C TRP A 378 -36.64 -27.48 6.21
N LEU A 379 -37.08 -27.42 4.94
CA LEU A 379 -38.49 -27.26 4.59
C LEU A 379 -39.33 -28.47 5.02
N ALA A 380 -38.79 -29.67 4.86
CA ALA A 380 -39.47 -30.89 5.30
C ALA A 380 -39.61 -30.95 6.82
N LYS A 381 -38.61 -30.51 7.59
CA LYS A 381 -38.62 -30.43 9.05
C LYS A 381 -39.59 -29.36 9.56
N LEU A 382 -39.65 -28.20 8.92
CA LEU A 382 -40.63 -27.17 9.24
C LEU A 382 -42.09 -27.64 9.05
N ARG A 383 -42.37 -28.41 7.98
CA ARG A 383 -43.69 -28.94 7.71
C ARG A 383 -44.13 -30.00 8.73
N ARG A 384 -43.18 -30.75 9.31
CA ARG A 384 -43.47 -31.77 10.34
C ARG A 384 -43.69 -31.17 11.73
N GLY A 385 -43.26 -29.96 11.95
CA GLY A 385 -43.27 -29.28 13.25
C GLY A 385 -42.10 -29.70 14.16
N PRO A 386 -41.83 -28.94 15.22
CA PRO A 386 -40.75 -29.28 16.14
C PRO A 386 -41.01 -30.57 16.88
N HIS A 387 -40.03 -31.47 16.93
CA HIS A 387 -40.04 -32.63 17.83
C HIS A 387 -39.91 -32.14 19.28
N HIS A 388 -41.01 -32.01 20.00
CA HIS A 388 -41.03 -31.76 21.43
C HIS A 388 -40.78 -33.06 22.18
N GLY A 389 -39.59 -33.24 22.75
CA GLY A 389 -39.28 -34.40 23.58
C GLY A 389 -37.82 -34.77 23.61
N ALA A 390 -36.91 -33.77 23.64
CA ALA A 390 -35.51 -34.07 23.91
C ALA A 390 -35.39 -34.59 25.34
N THR A 391 -35.36 -35.92 25.52
CA THR A 391 -34.87 -36.51 26.78
C THR A 391 -33.41 -36.08 26.93
N HIS A 392 -33.03 -35.58 28.10
CA HIS A 392 -31.65 -35.19 28.41
C HIS A 392 -30.68 -36.38 28.52
N GLU A 393 -31.13 -37.59 28.13
CA GLU A 393 -30.29 -38.78 28.05
C GLU A 393 -29.25 -38.62 26.94
N GLY A 394 -27.99 -38.54 27.32
CA GLY A 394 -26.89 -38.43 26.41
C GLY A 394 -26.41 -39.78 25.89
N PHE A 395 -26.51 -40.03 24.58
CA PHE A 395 -25.92 -41.18 23.90
C PHE A 395 -24.43 -40.94 23.63
N PRO A 396 -23.49 -41.83 24.04
CA PRO A 396 -22.06 -41.63 23.80
C PRO A 396 -21.75 -41.68 22.30
N ARG A 397 -21.23 -40.56 21.77
CA ARG A 397 -20.96 -40.37 20.35
C ARG A 397 -19.47 -40.17 20.03
N MET A 398 -18.75 -39.33 20.83
CA MET A 398 -17.35 -39.04 20.60
C MET A 398 -16.52 -39.27 21.86
N ASN A 399 -15.45 -40.06 21.74
CA ASN A 399 -14.48 -40.22 22.82
C ASN A 399 -13.57 -38.98 22.95
N LEU A 400 -12.83 -38.90 24.04
CA LEU A 400 -11.97 -37.74 24.33
C LEU A 400 -10.93 -37.46 23.23
N THR A 401 -10.34 -38.52 22.65
CA THR A 401 -9.33 -38.40 21.59
C THR A 401 -9.91 -37.70 20.35
N PHE A 402 -11.11 -38.13 19.90
CA PHE A 402 -11.77 -37.50 18.76
C PHE A 402 -12.21 -36.06 19.06
N ARG A 403 -12.60 -35.77 20.29
CA ARG A 403 -12.96 -34.40 20.70
C ARG A 403 -11.75 -33.47 20.67
N ILE A 404 -10.59 -33.93 21.16
CA ILE A 404 -9.34 -33.15 21.12
C ILE A 404 -8.90 -32.91 19.68
N THR A 405 -8.89 -33.96 18.83
CA THR A 405 -8.51 -33.81 17.43
C THR A 405 -9.47 -32.90 16.67
N HIS A 406 -10.77 -33.00 16.93
CA HIS A 406 -11.77 -32.09 16.35
C HIS A 406 -11.56 -30.64 16.82
N GLY A 407 -11.27 -30.42 18.10
CA GLY A 407 -10.91 -29.09 18.62
C GLY A 407 -9.66 -28.50 17.93
N MET A 408 -8.62 -29.34 17.71
CA MET A 408 -7.43 -28.92 16.94
C MET A 408 -7.80 -28.53 15.50
N VAL A 409 -8.67 -29.31 14.85
CA VAL A 409 -9.16 -28.98 13.51
C VAL A 409 -9.93 -27.66 13.52
N ILE A 410 -10.85 -27.43 14.43
CA ILE A 410 -11.62 -26.18 14.53
C ILE A 410 -10.68 -24.97 14.63
N VAL A 411 -9.77 -24.98 15.60
CA VAL A 411 -8.88 -23.83 15.86
C VAL A 411 -7.96 -23.59 14.67
N SER A 412 -7.33 -24.65 14.14
CA SER A 412 -6.40 -24.50 13.02
C SER A 412 -7.13 -24.12 11.72
N PHE A 413 -8.28 -24.71 11.42
CA PHE A 413 -9.07 -24.36 10.22
C PHE A 413 -9.52 -22.90 10.23
N ILE A 414 -10.11 -22.42 11.33
CA ILE A 414 -10.56 -21.03 11.44
C ILE A 414 -9.36 -20.08 11.31
N SER A 415 -8.22 -20.39 11.96
CA SER A 415 -7.00 -19.59 11.86
C SER A 415 -6.46 -19.54 10.42
N LEU A 416 -6.47 -20.67 9.70
CA LEU A 416 -6.05 -20.77 8.30
C LEU A 416 -6.97 -19.98 7.37
N VAL A 417 -8.28 -20.07 7.56
CA VAL A 417 -9.26 -19.29 6.80
C VAL A 417 -9.03 -17.79 7.00
N ILE A 418 -9.03 -17.32 8.24
CA ILE A 418 -8.85 -15.89 8.55
C ILE A 418 -7.53 -15.37 7.95
N THR A 419 -6.41 -16.05 8.21
CA THR A 419 -5.09 -15.60 7.76
C THR A 419 -4.89 -15.72 6.25
N GLY A 420 -5.49 -16.71 5.60
CA GLY A 420 -5.45 -16.89 4.15
C GLY A 420 -6.27 -15.84 3.41
N PHE A 421 -7.51 -15.61 3.84
CA PHE A 421 -8.36 -14.57 3.25
C PHE A 421 -7.81 -13.15 3.52
N ALA A 422 -7.17 -12.93 4.69
CA ALA A 422 -6.50 -11.65 4.97
C ALA A 422 -5.39 -11.34 3.96
N LEU A 423 -4.65 -12.33 3.48
CA LEU A 423 -3.67 -12.14 2.40
C LEU A 423 -4.34 -11.74 1.09
N LYS A 424 -5.43 -12.41 0.72
CA LYS A 424 -6.10 -12.20 -0.57
C LYS A 424 -6.88 -10.88 -0.62
N PHE A 425 -7.43 -10.44 0.51
CA PHE A 425 -8.26 -9.25 0.62
C PHE A 425 -7.70 -8.20 1.59
N PRO A 426 -6.45 -7.72 1.38
CA PRO A 426 -5.77 -6.83 2.33
C PRO A 426 -6.47 -5.48 2.53
N GLU A 427 -7.31 -5.06 1.58
CA GLU A 427 -8.05 -3.79 1.64
C GLU A 427 -9.38 -3.88 2.41
N SER A 428 -9.80 -5.07 2.83
CA SER A 428 -11.06 -5.27 3.54
C SER A 428 -11.04 -4.59 4.92
N ALA A 429 -12.17 -4.05 5.36
CA ALA A 429 -12.27 -3.31 6.62
C ALA A 429 -11.79 -4.13 7.84
N TRP A 430 -12.18 -5.42 7.90
CA TRP A 430 -11.76 -6.30 8.97
C TRP A 430 -10.24 -6.59 8.95
N VAL A 431 -9.61 -6.66 7.76
CA VAL A 431 -8.15 -6.84 7.64
C VAL A 431 -7.41 -5.59 8.07
N LYS A 432 -7.91 -4.39 7.72
CA LYS A 432 -7.33 -3.12 8.16
C LYS A 432 -7.33 -2.98 9.69
N LEU A 433 -8.35 -3.54 10.37
CA LEU A 433 -8.35 -3.61 11.82
C LEU A 433 -7.19 -4.47 12.35
N PHE A 434 -6.90 -5.62 11.75
CA PHE A 434 -5.75 -6.45 12.13
C PHE A 434 -4.41 -5.79 11.79
N GLN A 435 -4.31 -5.06 10.67
CA GLN A 435 -3.09 -4.33 10.28
C GLN A 435 -2.70 -3.24 11.28
N SER A 436 -3.62 -2.72 12.10
CA SER A 436 -3.27 -1.81 13.19
C SER A 436 -2.37 -2.47 14.26
N PHE A 437 -2.44 -3.78 14.41
CA PHE A 437 -1.64 -4.58 15.35
C PHE A 437 -0.47 -5.31 14.69
N ASP A 438 -0.56 -5.61 13.38
CA ASP A 438 0.45 -6.31 12.58
C ASP A 438 0.68 -5.55 11.25
N PRO A 439 1.31 -4.35 11.29
CA PRO A 439 1.39 -3.45 10.14
C PRO A 439 2.14 -4.02 8.93
N ASP A 440 3.07 -4.95 9.15
CA ASP A 440 3.85 -5.61 8.09
C ASP A 440 3.36 -7.03 7.75
N SER A 441 2.25 -7.45 8.36
CA SER A 441 1.62 -8.77 8.17
C SER A 441 2.54 -9.97 8.44
N SER A 442 3.59 -9.79 9.24
CA SER A 442 4.55 -10.84 9.58
C SER A 442 3.93 -11.88 10.52
N LEU A 443 3.20 -11.43 11.54
CA LEU A 443 2.48 -12.30 12.48
C LEU A 443 1.43 -13.14 11.77
N ARG A 444 0.68 -12.56 10.83
CA ARG A 444 -0.29 -13.28 9.99
C ARG A 444 0.36 -14.50 9.31
N GLY A 445 1.55 -14.31 8.71
CA GLY A 445 2.27 -15.39 8.05
C GLY A 445 2.74 -16.48 9.01
N VAL A 446 3.17 -16.12 10.23
CA VAL A 446 3.56 -17.07 11.28
C VAL A 446 2.35 -17.87 11.77
N VAL A 447 1.24 -17.19 12.08
CA VAL A 447 -0.01 -17.84 12.53
C VAL A 447 -0.53 -18.83 11.49
N HIS A 448 -0.50 -18.45 10.19
CA HIS A 448 -0.91 -19.35 9.11
C HIS A 448 -0.09 -20.64 9.07
N ARG A 449 1.23 -20.54 9.17
CA ARG A 449 2.15 -21.70 9.15
C ARG A 449 2.00 -22.58 10.39
N VAL A 450 1.89 -21.98 11.57
CA VAL A 450 1.67 -22.72 12.82
C VAL A 450 0.34 -23.47 12.76
N ALA A 451 -0.73 -22.83 12.34
CA ALA A 451 -2.04 -23.47 12.16
C ALA A 451 -1.99 -24.60 11.14
N ALA A 452 -1.24 -24.44 10.04
CA ALA A 452 -1.05 -25.50 9.03
C ALA A 452 -0.31 -26.72 9.64
N VAL A 453 0.74 -26.49 10.43
CA VAL A 453 1.45 -27.58 11.13
C VAL A 453 0.54 -28.30 12.11
N VAL A 454 -0.27 -27.57 12.89
CA VAL A 454 -1.25 -28.15 13.83
C VAL A 454 -2.28 -29.00 13.08
N MET A 455 -2.81 -28.49 11.95
CA MET A 455 -3.77 -29.23 11.11
C MET A 455 -3.16 -30.52 10.56
N MET A 456 -1.97 -30.45 9.99
CA MET A 456 -1.27 -31.63 9.44
C MET A 456 -0.94 -32.64 10.53
N ALA A 457 -0.41 -32.20 11.66
CA ALA A 457 -0.08 -33.07 12.79
C ALA A 457 -1.34 -33.74 13.37
N GLY A 458 -2.43 -33.00 13.53
CA GLY A 458 -3.73 -33.54 13.96
C GLY A 458 -4.28 -34.59 13.01
N THR A 459 -4.17 -34.35 11.68
CA THR A 459 -4.59 -35.30 10.66
C THR A 459 -3.75 -36.58 10.66
N VAL A 460 -2.43 -36.45 10.73
CA VAL A 460 -1.51 -37.60 10.84
C VAL A 460 -1.80 -38.39 12.13
N PHE A 461 -1.94 -37.71 13.27
CA PHE A 461 -2.29 -38.33 14.54
C PHE A 461 -3.61 -39.10 14.44
N HIS A 462 -4.65 -38.51 13.82
CA HIS A 462 -5.93 -39.16 13.60
C HIS A 462 -5.80 -40.50 12.83
N PHE A 463 -5.08 -40.51 11.72
CA PHE A 463 -4.86 -41.72 10.93
C PHE A 463 -4.01 -42.75 11.68
N VAL A 464 -2.95 -42.34 12.36
CA VAL A 464 -2.12 -43.22 13.17
C VAL A 464 -2.95 -43.84 14.31
N HIS A 465 -3.77 -43.04 14.99
CA HIS A 465 -4.67 -43.53 16.03
C HIS A 465 -5.65 -44.56 15.50
N LEU A 466 -6.35 -44.31 14.37
CA LEU A 466 -7.26 -45.25 13.75
C LEU A 466 -6.55 -46.56 13.30
N ALA A 467 -5.32 -46.45 12.80
CA ALA A 467 -4.56 -47.64 12.37
C ALA A 467 -4.11 -48.52 13.54
N LEU A 468 -3.72 -47.91 14.66
CA LEU A 468 -3.18 -48.61 15.85
C LEU A 468 -4.27 -49.07 16.81
N SER A 469 -5.37 -48.33 16.96
CA SER A 469 -6.47 -48.66 17.86
C SER A 469 -7.36 -49.74 17.26
N LYS A 470 -7.27 -50.97 17.79
CA LYS A 470 -8.15 -52.05 17.36
C LYS A 470 -9.64 -51.73 17.55
N ARG A 471 -9.97 -50.96 18.58
CA ARG A 471 -11.32 -50.53 18.92
C ARG A 471 -11.88 -49.54 17.89
N ASP A 472 -11.04 -48.54 17.50
CA ASP A 472 -11.53 -47.44 16.70
C ASP A 472 -11.33 -47.67 15.19
N ARG A 473 -10.65 -48.76 14.79
CA ARG A 473 -10.47 -49.15 13.38
C ARG A 473 -11.81 -49.41 12.67
N ILE A 474 -12.83 -49.85 13.40
CA ILE A 474 -14.18 -50.03 12.84
C ILE A 474 -14.75 -48.70 12.33
N ILE A 475 -14.40 -47.57 12.95
CA ILE A 475 -14.84 -46.24 12.53
C ILE A 475 -14.38 -45.95 11.11
N LEU A 476 -13.13 -46.29 10.78
CA LEU A 476 -12.60 -46.09 9.41
C LEU A 476 -13.38 -46.92 8.38
N VAL A 477 -13.73 -48.17 8.73
CA VAL A 477 -14.52 -49.05 7.84
C VAL A 477 -15.93 -48.50 7.65
N GLU A 478 -16.59 -48.06 8.72
CA GLU A 478 -17.93 -47.46 8.69
C GLU A 478 -17.99 -46.12 7.95
N LEU A 479 -16.84 -45.38 7.88
CA LEU A 479 -16.72 -44.15 7.12
C LEU A 479 -16.48 -44.38 5.63
N LEU A 480 -16.17 -45.60 5.18
CA LEU A 480 -15.97 -45.84 3.74
C LEU A 480 -17.27 -45.61 2.97
N PRO A 481 -17.22 -44.96 1.81
CA PRO A 481 -18.36 -44.78 0.94
C PRO A 481 -18.89 -46.14 0.41
N SER A 482 -20.19 -46.27 0.32
CA SER A 482 -20.87 -47.48 -0.15
C SER A 482 -21.97 -47.14 -1.18
N TRP A 483 -22.39 -48.11 -1.96
CA TRP A 483 -23.54 -47.92 -2.85
C TRP A 483 -24.85 -47.62 -2.10
N GLN A 484 -24.94 -47.99 -0.83
CA GLN A 484 -26.08 -47.64 0.01
C GLN A 484 -26.17 -46.13 0.24
N ASP A 485 -25.03 -45.43 0.38
CA ASP A 485 -25.01 -43.98 0.56
C ASP A 485 -25.65 -43.23 -0.63
N ALA A 486 -25.42 -43.71 -1.87
CA ALA A 486 -26.04 -43.12 -3.06
C ALA A 486 -27.58 -43.36 -3.06
N LYS A 487 -28.03 -44.55 -2.63
CA LYS A 487 -29.46 -44.82 -2.48
C LYS A 487 -30.08 -43.96 -1.38
N ASP A 488 -29.38 -43.77 -0.29
CA ASP A 488 -29.84 -42.98 0.85
C ASP A 488 -29.94 -41.48 0.48
N ILE A 489 -28.99 -40.94 -0.30
CA ILE A 489 -29.09 -39.58 -0.86
C ILE A 489 -30.40 -39.47 -1.68
N PHE A 490 -30.62 -40.38 -2.65
CA PHE A 490 -31.78 -40.34 -3.51
C PHE A 490 -33.09 -40.47 -2.72
N ASN A 491 -33.15 -41.41 -1.76
CA ASN A 491 -34.33 -41.63 -0.93
C ASN A 491 -34.57 -40.45 0.04
N MET A 492 -33.52 -39.81 0.55
CA MET A 492 -33.68 -38.61 1.38
C MET A 492 -34.29 -37.45 0.58
N PHE A 493 -33.86 -37.25 -0.67
CA PHE A 493 -34.50 -36.26 -1.54
C PHE A 493 -35.99 -36.58 -1.77
N ARG A 494 -36.32 -37.87 -2.03
CA ARG A 494 -37.73 -38.30 -2.18
C ARG A 494 -38.55 -38.10 -0.91
N PHE A 495 -37.95 -38.35 0.26
CA PHE A 495 -38.58 -38.14 1.54
C PHE A 495 -38.83 -36.66 1.82
N ASN A 496 -37.83 -35.83 1.61
CA ASN A 496 -37.94 -34.38 1.82
C ASN A 496 -38.95 -33.70 0.86
N LEU A 497 -39.12 -34.25 -0.33
CA LEU A 497 -40.16 -33.86 -1.29
C LEU A 497 -41.55 -34.45 -0.98
N GLY A 498 -41.67 -35.33 0.04
CA GLY A 498 -42.95 -36.00 0.40
C GLY A 498 -43.35 -37.13 -0.52
N LEU A 499 -42.44 -37.63 -1.37
CA LEU A 499 -42.72 -38.74 -2.33
C LEU A 499 -42.69 -40.13 -1.67
N ILE A 500 -42.06 -40.26 -0.50
CA ILE A 500 -42.05 -41.45 0.35
C ILE A 500 -42.34 -41.06 1.79
N LYS A 501 -42.97 -41.95 2.56
CA LYS A 501 -43.39 -41.69 3.96
C LYS A 501 -42.31 -42.05 4.97
N GLU A 502 -41.47 -43.03 4.66
CA GLU A 502 -40.45 -43.53 5.57
C GLU A 502 -39.14 -42.79 5.36
N ARG A 503 -38.56 -42.25 6.46
CA ARG A 503 -37.25 -41.62 6.45
C ARG A 503 -36.17 -42.70 6.31
N PRO A 504 -35.16 -42.52 5.43
CA PRO A 504 -33.98 -43.38 5.43
C PRO A 504 -33.29 -43.39 6.79
N THR A 505 -32.93 -44.58 7.27
CA THR A 505 -32.18 -44.78 8.51
C THR A 505 -30.74 -45.15 8.20
N PHE A 506 -29.80 -44.71 9.07
CA PHE A 506 -28.38 -44.89 8.83
C PHE A 506 -27.74 -45.86 9.83
N GLY A 507 -26.57 -46.38 9.48
CA GLY A 507 -25.68 -47.09 10.39
C GLY A 507 -24.99 -46.14 11.39
N MET A 508 -23.76 -46.45 11.76
CA MET A 508 -22.97 -45.59 12.65
C MET A 508 -22.79 -44.18 12.05
N PHE A 509 -22.53 -44.08 10.74
CA PHE A 509 -22.44 -42.85 9.96
C PHE A 509 -23.38 -42.91 8.75
N GLY A 510 -24.06 -41.81 8.48
CA GLY A 510 -24.83 -41.64 7.26
C GLY A 510 -23.98 -41.03 6.14
N TYR A 511 -24.58 -40.90 4.94
CA TYR A 511 -23.90 -40.27 3.80
C TYR A 511 -23.43 -38.81 4.10
N PRO A 512 -24.15 -37.97 4.92
CA PRO A 512 -23.69 -36.62 5.17
C PRO A 512 -22.34 -36.59 5.87
N GLU A 513 -22.15 -37.35 6.94
CA GLU A 513 -20.89 -37.41 7.67
C GLU A 513 -19.78 -38.06 6.84
N LYS A 514 -20.08 -39.08 6.04
CA LYS A 514 -19.08 -39.71 5.16
C LYS A 514 -18.59 -38.76 4.08
N MET A 515 -19.51 -38.06 3.41
CA MET A 515 -19.15 -37.07 2.39
C MET A 515 -18.28 -35.96 2.98
N GLU A 516 -18.66 -35.42 4.12
CA GLU A 516 -17.90 -34.36 4.82
C GLU A 516 -16.53 -34.84 5.24
N TYR A 517 -16.43 -36.04 5.85
CA TYR A 517 -15.14 -36.60 6.28
C TYR A 517 -14.17 -36.76 5.11
N TRP A 518 -14.61 -37.37 4.01
CA TRP A 518 -13.73 -37.61 2.86
C TRP A 518 -13.42 -36.33 2.07
N ALA A 519 -14.35 -35.40 1.98
CA ALA A 519 -14.10 -34.09 1.40
C ALA A 519 -13.04 -33.31 2.22
N PHE A 520 -13.17 -33.33 3.56
CA PHE A 520 -12.18 -32.72 4.46
C PHE A 520 -10.80 -33.39 4.34
N MET A 521 -10.75 -34.73 4.32
CA MET A 521 -9.46 -35.46 4.19
C MET A 521 -8.79 -35.17 2.84
N TRP A 522 -9.54 -35.22 1.74
CA TRP A 522 -9.03 -34.88 0.42
C TRP A 522 -8.53 -33.42 0.38
N GLY A 523 -9.35 -32.48 0.82
CA GLY A 523 -9.00 -31.07 0.89
C GLY A 523 -7.74 -30.83 1.73
N THR A 524 -7.61 -31.52 2.87
CA THR A 524 -6.41 -31.42 3.71
C THR A 524 -5.15 -31.88 2.98
N VAL A 525 -5.21 -32.96 2.18
CA VAL A 525 -4.07 -33.42 1.37
C VAL A 525 -3.72 -32.38 0.31
N VAL A 526 -4.70 -31.85 -0.41
CA VAL A 526 -4.48 -30.80 -1.42
C VAL A 526 -3.84 -29.57 -0.79
N MET A 527 -4.40 -29.09 0.34
CA MET A 527 -3.93 -27.91 1.06
C MET A 527 -2.53 -28.13 1.65
N ALA A 528 -2.22 -29.32 2.18
CA ALA A 528 -0.90 -29.63 2.72
C ALA A 528 0.15 -29.68 1.61
N VAL A 529 -0.08 -30.38 0.51
CA VAL A 529 0.86 -30.49 -0.62
C VAL A 529 1.12 -29.12 -1.24
N THR A 530 0.06 -28.41 -1.58
CA THR A 530 0.18 -27.07 -2.18
C THR A 530 0.80 -26.07 -1.20
N GLY A 531 0.41 -26.11 0.08
CA GLY A 531 0.93 -25.25 1.12
C GLY A 531 2.43 -25.46 1.38
N VAL A 532 2.90 -26.70 1.41
CA VAL A 532 4.35 -27.01 1.54
C VAL A 532 5.14 -26.51 0.34
N LEU A 533 4.63 -26.71 -0.89
CA LEU A 533 5.27 -26.18 -2.10
C LEU A 533 5.40 -24.64 -2.05
N LEU A 534 4.37 -23.96 -1.58
CA LEU A 534 4.37 -22.50 -1.45
C LEU A 534 5.22 -22.02 -0.25
N TRP A 535 5.26 -22.77 0.84
CA TRP A 535 6.08 -22.42 1.99
C TRP A 535 7.59 -22.61 1.71
N ALA A 536 7.94 -23.73 1.07
CA ALA A 536 9.30 -24.03 0.69
C ALA A 536 9.63 -23.49 -0.72
N GLU A 537 9.20 -22.28 -1.06
CA GLU A 537 9.22 -21.67 -2.38
C GLU A 537 10.60 -21.77 -3.07
N ASN A 538 11.69 -21.42 -2.38
CA ASN A 538 13.04 -21.49 -2.94
C ASN A 538 13.47 -22.93 -3.27
N TRP A 539 13.10 -23.90 -2.44
CA TRP A 539 13.33 -25.31 -2.71
C TRP A 539 12.48 -25.78 -3.90
N SER A 540 11.22 -25.43 -3.91
CA SER A 540 10.28 -25.80 -4.98
C SER A 540 10.75 -25.24 -6.34
N LEU A 541 11.18 -23.98 -6.39
CA LEU A 541 11.68 -23.34 -7.62
C LEU A 541 13.04 -23.89 -8.10
N ARG A 542 13.83 -24.49 -7.23
CA ARG A 542 15.04 -25.22 -7.65
C ARG A 542 14.71 -26.53 -8.36
N HIS A 543 13.64 -27.21 -7.96
CA HIS A 543 13.30 -28.54 -8.44
C HIS A 543 12.22 -28.54 -9.53
N PHE A 544 11.28 -27.63 -9.45
CA PHE A 544 10.12 -27.55 -10.34
C PHE A 544 10.11 -26.25 -11.17
N PRO A 545 9.55 -26.26 -12.39
CA PRO A 545 9.29 -25.03 -13.13
C PRO A 545 8.22 -24.17 -12.45
N LYS A 546 8.26 -22.85 -12.67
CA LYS A 546 7.36 -21.87 -12.02
C LYS A 546 5.87 -22.22 -12.14
N TRP A 547 5.43 -22.79 -13.27
CA TRP A 547 4.01 -23.13 -13.46
C TRP A 547 3.47 -24.11 -12.40
N VAL A 548 4.33 -24.92 -11.76
CA VAL A 548 3.95 -25.81 -10.66
C VAL A 548 3.53 -24.99 -9.44
N LEU A 549 4.24 -23.92 -9.12
CA LEU A 549 3.88 -23.02 -8.02
C LEU A 549 2.64 -22.18 -8.38
N ASP A 550 2.51 -21.78 -9.64
CA ASP A 550 1.29 -21.08 -10.11
C ASP A 550 0.08 -22.02 -9.98
N ALA A 551 0.23 -23.30 -10.34
CA ALA A 551 -0.79 -24.34 -10.17
C ALA A 551 -1.10 -24.60 -8.69
N ALA A 552 -0.07 -24.71 -7.84
CA ALA A 552 -0.23 -24.85 -6.39
C ALA A 552 -0.97 -23.65 -5.79
N THR A 553 -0.64 -22.42 -6.22
CA THR A 553 -1.33 -21.20 -5.78
C THR A 553 -2.81 -21.22 -6.16
N ALA A 554 -3.13 -21.60 -7.40
CA ALA A 554 -4.50 -21.69 -7.87
C ALA A 554 -5.29 -22.76 -7.11
N ALA A 555 -4.75 -23.98 -7.00
CA ALA A 555 -5.39 -25.06 -6.27
C ALA A 555 -5.59 -24.70 -4.79
N HIS A 556 -4.58 -24.17 -4.12
CA HIS A 556 -4.64 -23.75 -2.71
C HIS A 556 -5.75 -22.72 -2.47
N TRP A 557 -5.84 -21.72 -3.35
CA TRP A 557 -6.84 -20.68 -3.25
C TRP A 557 -8.26 -21.20 -3.47
N TYR A 558 -8.51 -21.93 -4.55
CA TYR A 558 -9.85 -22.43 -4.86
C TYR A 558 -10.30 -23.51 -3.88
N GLU A 559 -9.39 -24.38 -3.41
CA GLU A 559 -9.68 -25.36 -2.37
C GLU A 559 -10.04 -24.66 -1.05
N ALA A 560 -9.34 -23.58 -0.68
CA ALA A 560 -9.69 -22.81 0.51
C ALA A 560 -11.11 -22.23 0.43
N ILE A 561 -11.53 -21.75 -0.75
CA ILE A 561 -12.90 -21.29 -0.97
C ILE A 561 -13.89 -22.46 -0.82
N LEU A 562 -13.64 -23.57 -1.51
CA LEU A 562 -14.51 -24.75 -1.47
C LEU A 562 -14.68 -25.27 -0.04
N ALA A 563 -13.56 -25.47 0.68
CA ALA A 563 -13.57 -25.96 2.05
C ALA A 563 -14.32 -25.00 2.99
N THR A 564 -14.07 -23.69 2.88
CA THR A 564 -14.74 -22.68 3.71
C THR A 564 -16.25 -22.68 3.47
N LEU A 565 -16.68 -22.67 2.21
CA LEU A 565 -18.10 -22.69 1.86
C LEU A 565 -18.77 -24.01 2.26
N SER A 566 -18.08 -25.14 2.12
CA SER A 566 -18.61 -26.44 2.55
C SER A 566 -18.85 -26.49 4.06
N ILE A 567 -17.92 -25.97 4.86
CA ILE A 567 -18.10 -25.86 6.32
C ILE A 567 -19.26 -24.92 6.66
N LEU A 568 -19.37 -23.76 6.04
CA LEU A 568 -20.43 -22.79 6.32
C LEU A 568 -21.82 -23.28 5.90
N VAL A 569 -21.91 -23.95 4.73
CA VAL A 569 -23.20 -24.35 4.14
C VAL A 569 -23.64 -25.71 4.64
N TRP A 570 -22.73 -26.69 4.68
CA TRP A 570 -23.06 -28.06 5.00
C TRP A 570 -22.89 -28.38 6.47
N HIS A 571 -21.66 -28.25 6.99
CA HIS A 571 -21.34 -28.61 8.37
C HIS A 571 -22.12 -27.77 9.39
N TRP A 572 -22.14 -26.44 9.25
CA TRP A 572 -22.90 -25.60 10.16
C TRP A 572 -24.39 -25.80 10.08
N TYR A 573 -24.94 -26.16 8.90
CA TYR A 573 -26.33 -26.54 8.83
C TYR A 573 -26.58 -27.77 9.70
N LEU A 574 -25.84 -28.86 9.52
CA LEU A 574 -26.04 -30.10 10.21
C LEU A 574 -25.85 -30.04 11.74
N VAL A 575 -24.93 -29.16 12.21
CA VAL A 575 -24.58 -29.13 13.64
C VAL A 575 -25.14 -27.92 14.41
N ILE A 576 -25.64 -26.89 13.71
CA ILE A 576 -26.14 -25.66 14.34
C ILE A 576 -27.57 -25.34 13.88
N PHE A 577 -27.80 -25.28 12.55
CA PHE A 577 -29.02 -24.71 11.97
C PHE A 577 -30.10 -25.76 11.63
N ASP A 578 -29.79 -27.03 11.75
CA ASP A 578 -30.77 -28.11 11.59
C ASP A 578 -31.83 -28.01 12.70
N PRO A 579 -33.14 -27.89 12.38
CA PRO A 579 -34.20 -27.80 13.36
C PRO A 579 -34.23 -28.92 14.42
N ASP A 580 -33.75 -30.12 14.08
CA ASP A 580 -33.72 -31.26 14.99
C ASP A 580 -32.58 -31.22 16.01
N VAL A 581 -31.56 -30.37 15.80
CA VAL A 581 -30.40 -30.24 16.71
C VAL A 581 -30.18 -28.82 17.25
N TYR A 582 -30.94 -27.83 16.77
CA TYR A 582 -30.85 -26.44 17.20
C TYR A 582 -30.97 -26.30 18.73
N PRO A 583 -30.17 -25.47 19.44
CA PRO A 583 -29.23 -24.44 18.88
C PRO A 583 -27.87 -24.99 18.45
N MET A 584 -27.44 -26.19 18.89
CA MET A 584 -26.17 -26.79 18.48
C MET A 584 -26.07 -28.25 18.96
N ASP A 585 -25.48 -29.12 18.14
CA ASP A 585 -25.01 -30.44 18.59
C ASP A 585 -23.74 -30.27 19.44
N LEU A 586 -23.83 -30.68 20.72
CA LEU A 586 -22.73 -30.55 21.69
C LEU A 586 -21.84 -31.80 21.75
N ALA A 587 -22.01 -32.80 20.88
CA ALA A 587 -21.25 -34.05 20.92
C ALA A 587 -19.72 -33.81 20.79
N TRP A 588 -19.30 -32.78 20.09
CA TRP A 588 -17.88 -32.39 19.98
C TRP A 588 -17.31 -31.86 21.29
N LEU A 589 -18.13 -31.31 22.18
CA LEU A 589 -17.73 -30.72 23.46
C LEU A 589 -17.85 -31.71 24.62
N ASN A 590 -19.01 -32.36 24.77
CA ASN A 590 -19.31 -33.22 25.91
C ASN A 590 -19.22 -34.72 25.58
N GLY A 591 -19.09 -35.10 24.31
CA GLY A 591 -18.99 -36.46 23.81
C GLY A 591 -20.33 -37.15 23.61
N LYS A 592 -21.47 -36.48 23.84
CA LYS A 592 -22.80 -37.08 23.86
C LYS A 592 -23.73 -36.44 22.82
N ALA A 593 -24.48 -37.26 22.08
CA ALA A 593 -25.57 -36.84 21.21
C ALA A 593 -26.92 -37.08 21.89
N SER A 594 -28.01 -36.50 21.37
CA SER A 594 -29.37 -36.78 21.83
C SER A 594 -29.73 -38.25 21.59
N ALA A 595 -30.18 -38.96 22.64
CA ALA A 595 -30.58 -40.35 22.55
C ALA A 595 -31.80 -40.54 21.61
N ASP A 596 -32.76 -39.62 21.65
CA ASP A 596 -33.96 -39.67 20.80
C ASP A 596 -33.61 -39.47 19.34
N HIS A 597 -32.73 -38.48 19.05
CA HIS A 597 -32.24 -38.28 17.68
C HIS A 597 -31.48 -39.53 17.15
N MET A 598 -30.67 -40.17 17.99
CA MET A 598 -29.94 -41.38 17.61
C MET A 598 -30.89 -42.58 17.42
N ARG A 599 -31.93 -42.72 18.22
CA ARG A 599 -32.95 -43.78 18.10
C ARG A 599 -33.74 -43.66 16.78
N GLU A 600 -34.11 -42.44 16.41
CA GLU A 600 -34.86 -42.15 15.19
C GLU A 600 -34.02 -42.30 13.92
N THR A 601 -32.85 -41.73 13.90
CA THR A 601 -32.02 -41.64 12.70
C THR A 601 -31.09 -42.82 12.48
N ARG A 602 -30.69 -43.53 13.58
CA ARG A 602 -29.74 -44.65 13.58
C ARG A 602 -30.21 -45.79 14.51
N PRO A 603 -31.41 -46.36 14.29
CA PRO A 603 -32.03 -47.29 15.24
C PRO A 603 -31.20 -48.55 15.48
N GLU A 604 -30.56 -49.10 14.47
CA GLU A 604 -29.73 -50.30 14.58
C GLU A 604 -28.44 -50.02 15.36
N TYR A 605 -27.76 -48.92 15.09
CA TYR A 605 -26.56 -48.50 15.82
C TYR A 605 -26.87 -48.17 17.28
N TYR A 606 -28.00 -47.51 17.54
CA TYR A 606 -28.49 -47.22 18.89
C TYR A 606 -28.69 -48.49 19.68
N ARG A 607 -29.46 -49.48 19.15
CA ARG A 607 -29.74 -50.74 19.81
C ARG A 607 -28.46 -51.52 20.13
N LYS A 608 -27.56 -51.72 19.13
CA LYS A 608 -26.30 -52.45 19.33
C LYS A 608 -25.40 -51.79 20.39
N THR A 609 -25.43 -50.47 20.51
CA THR A 609 -24.63 -49.74 21.50
C THR A 609 -25.20 -49.88 22.91
N ILE A 610 -26.51 -49.78 23.08
CA ILE A 610 -27.17 -49.95 24.38
C ILE A 610 -27.04 -51.40 24.88
N GLU A 611 -27.26 -52.40 24.01
CA GLU A 611 -27.06 -53.82 24.36
C GLU A 611 -25.63 -54.07 24.85
N LYS A 612 -24.62 -53.50 24.20
CA LYS A 612 -23.21 -53.63 24.60
C LYS A 612 -22.87 -52.97 25.97
N HIS A 613 -23.50 -51.84 26.29
CA HIS A 613 -23.33 -51.19 27.59
C HIS A 613 -24.14 -51.81 28.69
N GLY A 614 -25.31 -52.39 28.39
CA GLY A 614 -26.14 -53.14 29.32
C GLY A 614 -25.46 -54.44 29.83
N THR A 615 -24.73 -55.13 28.94
CA THR A 615 -23.97 -56.35 29.31
C THR A 615 -22.74 -56.04 30.19
N GLN A 616 -22.15 -54.84 30.12
CA GLN A 616 -21.02 -54.43 30.97
C GLN A 616 -21.42 -54.12 32.43
N HIS A 617 -22.71 -53.89 32.72
CA HIS A 617 -23.21 -53.67 34.10
C HIS A 617 -23.65 -54.94 34.80
N HIS A 618 -23.71 -56.10 34.12
CA HIS A 618 -24.03 -57.39 34.74
C HIS A 618 -22.81 -58.23 35.13
N ASP A 619 -21.60 -57.81 34.66
CA ASP A 619 -20.34 -58.54 34.92
C ASP A 619 -19.36 -57.74 35.83
N ALA A 620 -19.86 -56.74 36.63
CA ALA A 620 -19.07 -55.98 37.60
C ALA A 620 -19.47 -56.26 39.03
#